data_0e890824303b7bae33e423a0826bd243
#
_entry.id   0e890824303b7bae33e423a0826bd243
#
_cell.length_a   1.000
_cell.length_b   1.000
_cell.length_c   1.000
_cell.angle_alpha   90.00
_cell.angle_beta   90.00
_cell.angle_gamma   90.00
#
_symmetry.space_group_name_H-M   'P 1'
#
loop_
_entity.id
_entity.type
_entity.pdbx_description
1 polymer ?
#
loop_
_entity_poly.entity_id
_entity_poly.type
_entity_poly.pdbx_seq_one_letter_code
_entity_poly.pdbx_strand_id
1 'polypeptide(L)'
;MKKIIILVPVFNDWESLIKLISEINENVKDYKNISLDLMIVNDASTIKQPKLIKPSNINSMQIFNMKENRGHARCNAFGIRYVKKNKKFDNLILM
;
A
#
# COMPACT_ATOMS: atom_id res chain seq x y z
N MET A 1 7.46 13.85 13.55
CA MET A 1 7.60 13.13 12.26
C MET A 1 6.24 13.02 11.57
N LYS A 2 6.17 13.39 10.32
CA LYS A 2 4.94 13.33 9.56
C LYS A 2 4.64 11.89 9.13
N LYS A 3 3.43 11.42 9.40
CA LYS A 3 3.01 10.06 9.05
C LYS A 3 2.17 10.06 7.79
N ILE A 4 2.65 9.34 6.77
CA ILE A 4 1.99 9.24 5.48
C ILE A 4 1.66 7.77 5.22
N ILE A 5 0.42 7.52 4.79
CA ILE A 5 -0.01 6.18 4.39
C ILE A 5 -0.32 6.22 2.89
N ILE A 6 0.25 5.28 2.15
CA ILE A 6 -0.07 5.09 0.73
C ILE A 6 -0.90 3.82 0.61
N LEU A 7 -2.07 3.94 0.01
CA LEU A 7 -3.02 2.85 -0.20
C LEU A 7 -3.03 2.46 -1.68
N VAL A 8 -2.73 1.19 -1.97
CA VAL A 8 -2.61 0.69 -3.34
C VAL A 8 -3.46 -0.56 -3.52
N PRO A 9 -4.51 -0.52 -4.35
CA PRO A 9 -5.20 -1.74 -4.74
C PRO A 9 -4.42 -2.46 -5.83
N VAL A 10 -4.46 -3.79 -5.85
CA VAL A 10 -3.82 -4.60 -6.87
C VAL A 10 -4.73 -5.75 -7.29
N PHE A 11 -4.79 -6.01 -8.61
CA PHE A 11 -5.43 -7.20 -9.15
C PHE A 11 -4.54 -7.75 -10.26
N ASN A 12 -3.88 -8.88 -9.98
CA ASN A 12 -3.00 -9.61 -10.89
C ASN A 12 -1.73 -8.88 -11.35
N ASP A 13 -1.69 -7.58 -11.32
CA ASP A 13 -0.54 -6.80 -11.82
C ASP A 13 0.54 -6.64 -10.77
N TRP A 14 1.10 -7.76 -10.36
CA TRP A 14 2.15 -7.81 -9.34
C TRP A 14 3.44 -7.12 -9.80
N GLU A 15 3.72 -7.19 -11.09
CA GLU A 15 4.91 -6.56 -11.66
C GLU A 15 4.88 -5.05 -11.48
N SER A 16 3.75 -4.41 -11.81
CA SER A 16 3.58 -2.97 -11.61
C SER A 16 3.65 -2.59 -10.14
N LEU A 17 3.09 -3.44 -9.25
CA LEU A 17 3.17 -3.19 -7.82
C LEU A 17 4.61 -3.21 -7.32
N ILE A 18 5.40 -4.20 -7.72
CA ILE A 18 6.81 -4.32 -7.33
C ILE A 18 7.59 -3.10 -7.80
N LYS A 19 7.35 -2.66 -9.03
CA LYS A 19 7.98 -1.46 -9.57
C LYS A 19 7.60 -0.22 -8.76
N LEU A 20 6.31 -0.07 -8.44
CA LEU A 20 5.82 1.05 -7.65
C LEU A 20 6.46 1.08 -6.25
N ILE A 21 6.55 -0.06 -5.59
CA ILE A 21 7.19 -0.17 -4.27
C ILE A 21 8.64 0.31 -4.35
N SER A 22 9.37 -0.10 -5.38
CA SER A 22 10.75 0.30 -5.59
C SER A 22 10.87 1.80 -5.81
N GLU A 23 10.00 2.38 -6.63
CA GLU A 23 9.99 3.82 -6.91
C GLU A 23 9.66 4.64 -5.66
N ILE A 24 8.69 4.19 -4.86
CA ILE A 24 8.35 4.85 -3.59
C ILE A 24 9.55 4.84 -2.66
N ASN A 25 10.21 3.70 -2.53
CA ASN A 25 11.38 3.56 -1.67
C ASN A 25 12.51 4.51 -2.09
N GLU A 26 12.77 4.62 -3.39
CA GLU A 26 13.80 5.51 -3.90
C GLU A 26 13.48 6.98 -3.66
N ASN A 27 12.23 7.36 -3.81
CA ASN A 27 11.81 8.74 -3.63
C ASN A 27 11.76 9.15 -2.17
N VAL A 28 11.31 8.27 -1.28
CA VAL A 28 11.11 8.64 0.13
C VAL A 28 12.43 8.80 0.89
N LYS A 29 13.51 8.21 0.41
CA LYS A 29 14.82 8.31 1.08
C LYS A 29 15.34 9.75 1.15
N ASP A 30 14.92 10.62 0.24
CA ASP A 30 15.35 12.01 0.16
C ASP A 30 14.57 12.92 1.11
N TYR A 31 13.52 12.41 1.75
CA TYR A 31 12.68 13.18 2.66
C TYR A 31 12.94 12.77 4.10
N LYS A 32 13.42 13.74 4.89
CA LYS A 32 13.63 13.56 6.32
C LYS A 32 12.33 13.87 7.07
N ASN A 33 12.18 13.30 8.25
CA ASN A 33 11.01 13.51 9.10
C ASN A 33 9.69 13.00 8.54
N ILE A 34 9.75 12.00 7.67
CA ILE A 34 8.58 11.32 7.13
C ILE A 34 8.65 9.84 7.52
N SER A 35 7.54 9.32 8.05
CA SER A 35 7.35 7.90 8.24
C SER A 35 6.28 7.45 7.25
N LEU A 36 6.65 6.59 6.31
CA LEU A 36 5.76 6.15 5.26
C LEU A 36 5.36 4.69 5.46
N ASP A 37 4.05 4.45 5.53
CA ASP A 37 3.48 3.12 5.60
C ASP A 37 2.76 2.81 4.30
N LEU A 38 2.98 1.62 3.78
CA LEU A 38 2.35 1.16 2.56
C LEU A 38 1.29 0.13 2.89
N MET A 39 0.09 0.36 2.41
CA MET A 39 -1.04 -0.56 2.59
C MET A 39 -1.49 -1.05 1.21
N ILE A 40 -1.34 -2.35 0.98
CA ILE A 40 -1.71 -2.98 -0.27
C ILE A 40 -3.00 -3.75 -0.07
N VAL A 41 -3.97 -3.55 -0.94
CA VAL A 41 -5.23 -4.31 -0.91
C VAL A 41 -5.28 -5.18 -2.16
N ASN A 42 -5.11 -6.48 -1.96
CA ASN A 42 -5.20 -7.47 -3.04
C ASN A 42 -6.67 -7.78 -3.31
N ASP A 43 -7.14 -7.40 -4.48
CA ASP A 43 -8.55 -7.54 -4.89
C ASP A 43 -8.84 -8.95 -5.42
N ALA A 44 -8.48 -9.96 -4.66
CA ALA A 44 -8.65 -11.37 -5.00
C ALA A 44 -7.98 -11.75 -6.32
N SER A 45 -6.69 -11.44 -6.44
CA SER A 45 -5.90 -11.80 -7.62
C SER A 45 -5.94 -13.31 -7.87
N THR A 46 -6.01 -13.70 -9.13
CA THR A 46 -5.97 -15.10 -9.55
C THR A 46 -4.54 -15.55 -9.85
N ILE A 47 -3.64 -14.61 -10.13
CA ILE A 47 -2.22 -14.89 -10.30
C ILE A 47 -1.56 -14.90 -8.93
N LYS A 48 -0.75 -15.92 -8.68
CA LYS A 48 -0.08 -16.11 -7.39
C LYS A 48 0.74 -14.89 -7.01
N GLN A 49 0.56 -14.45 -5.77
CA GLN A 49 1.34 -13.36 -5.22
C GLN A 49 2.81 -13.73 -5.14
N PRO A 50 3.71 -12.91 -5.70
CA PRO A 50 5.14 -13.13 -5.52
C PRO A 50 5.56 -12.79 -4.09
N LYS A 51 6.77 -13.18 -3.71
CA LYS A 51 7.31 -12.77 -2.43
C LYS A 51 7.56 -11.27 -2.44
N LEU A 52 6.86 -10.54 -1.57
CA LEU A 52 7.03 -9.11 -1.44
C LEU A 52 7.89 -8.81 -0.22
N ILE A 53 8.95 -8.04 -0.43
CA ILE A 53 9.90 -7.67 0.63
C ILE A 53 9.79 -6.19 0.89
N LYS A 54 9.61 -5.81 2.15
CA LYS A 54 9.55 -4.41 2.54
C LYS A 54 10.91 -3.76 2.35
N PRO A 55 11.04 -2.70 1.52
CA PRO A 55 12.30 -1.98 1.39
C PRO A 55 12.64 -1.20 2.65
N SER A 56 13.91 -0.81 2.77
CA SER A 56 14.43 -0.20 3.98
C SER A 56 13.88 1.18 4.31
N ASN A 57 13.50 1.97 3.30
CA ASN A 57 13.02 3.34 3.52
C ASN A 57 11.51 3.43 3.78
N ILE A 58 10.79 2.33 3.64
CA ILE A 58 9.38 2.24 3.96
C ILE A 58 9.26 1.69 5.38
N ASN A 59 8.52 2.40 6.23
CA ASN A 59 8.39 2.05 7.64
C ASN A 59 7.64 0.74 7.85
N SER A 60 6.51 0.56 7.19
CA SER A 60 5.77 -0.69 7.25
C SER A 60 5.08 -0.98 5.93
N MET A 61 4.79 -2.25 5.69
CA MET A 61 4.08 -2.70 4.50
C MET A 61 3.12 -3.82 4.91
N GLN A 62 1.84 -3.59 4.69
CA GLN A 62 0.78 -4.54 4.99
C GLN A 62 0.01 -4.91 3.73
N ILE A 63 -0.41 -6.17 3.66
CA ILE A 63 -1.20 -6.67 2.54
C ILE A 63 -2.50 -7.24 3.09
N PHE A 64 -3.63 -6.75 2.55
CA PHE A 64 -4.96 -7.26 2.86
C PHE A 64 -5.49 -8.01 1.66
N ASN A 65 -5.88 -9.26 1.85
CA ASN A 65 -6.39 -10.09 0.79
C ASN A 65 -7.91 -10.14 0.85
N MET A 66 -8.56 -9.59 -0.17
CA MET A 66 -10.02 -9.64 -0.28
C MET A 66 -10.45 -11.03 -0.72
N LYS A 67 -11.62 -11.47 -0.27
CA LYS A 67 -12.15 -12.80 -0.63
C LYS A 67 -12.70 -12.85 -2.04
N GLU A 68 -13.18 -11.73 -2.55
CA GLU A 68 -13.78 -11.62 -3.87
C GLU A 68 -13.28 -10.36 -4.57
N ASN A 69 -13.19 -10.42 -5.90
CA ASN A 69 -12.90 -9.24 -6.69
C ASN A 69 -14.09 -8.28 -6.62
N ARG A 70 -13.84 -7.07 -6.13
CA ARG A 70 -14.86 -6.03 -5.95
C ARG A 70 -14.54 -4.74 -6.68
N GLY A 71 -13.37 -4.68 -7.32
CA GLY A 71 -12.89 -3.50 -8.02
C GLY A 71 -12.11 -2.56 -7.12
N HIS A 72 -11.30 -1.72 -7.74
CA HIS A 72 -10.38 -0.82 -7.01
C HIS A 72 -11.11 0.19 -6.13
N ALA A 73 -12.28 0.67 -6.55
CA ALA A 73 -13.06 1.61 -5.74
C ALA A 73 -13.45 1.00 -4.39
N ARG A 74 -13.84 -0.26 -4.37
CA ARG A 74 -14.19 -0.95 -3.13
C ARG A 74 -12.98 -1.25 -2.28
N CYS A 75 -11.84 -1.57 -2.89
CA CYS A 75 -10.59 -1.77 -2.19
C CYS A 75 -10.15 -0.47 -1.51
N ASN A 76 -10.26 0.65 -2.20
CA ASN A 76 -9.96 1.95 -1.63
C ASN A 76 -10.90 2.30 -0.48
N ALA A 77 -12.19 2.05 -0.64
CA ALA A 77 -13.18 2.29 0.43
C ALA A 77 -12.88 1.45 1.67
N PHE A 78 -12.54 0.18 1.50
CA PHE A 78 -12.12 -0.70 2.59
C PHE A 78 -10.89 -0.14 3.29
N GLY A 79 -9.86 0.22 2.51
CA GLY A 79 -8.61 0.72 3.04
C GLY A 79 -8.77 2.01 3.82
N ILE A 80 -9.56 2.95 3.28
CA ILE A 80 -9.83 4.23 3.93
C ILE A 80 -10.52 4.00 5.29
N ARG A 81 -11.53 3.14 5.32
CA ARG A 81 -12.23 2.83 6.58
C ARG A 81 -11.30 2.18 7.59
N TYR A 82 -10.49 1.23 7.15
CA TYR A 82 -9.54 0.56 8.03
C TYR A 82 -8.54 1.54 8.63
N VAL A 83 -7.95 2.40 7.81
CA VAL A 83 -6.95 3.37 8.23
C VAL A 83 -7.53 4.37 9.21
N LYS A 84 -8.71 4.91 8.92
CA LYS A 84 -9.39 5.85 9.82
C LYS A 84 -9.68 5.24 11.19
N LYS A 85 -10.03 3.96 11.23
CA LYS A 85 -10.39 3.29 12.48
C LYS A 85 -9.17 2.86 13.28
N ASN A 86 -8.09 2.44 12.63
CA ASN A 86 -7.00 1.71 13.27
C ASN A 86 -5.67 2.44 13.29
N LYS A 87 -5.50 3.53 12.57
CA LYS A 87 -4.21 4.19 12.43
C LYS A 87 -4.29 5.69 12.63
N LYS A 88 -3.19 6.26 13.10
CA LYS A 88 -2.99 7.71 13.14
C LYS A 88 -2.10 8.09 11.97
N PHE A 89 -2.49 9.13 11.24
CA PHE A 89 -1.74 9.58 10.07
C PHE A 89 -2.00 11.07 9.81
N ASP A 90 -1.07 11.70 9.11
CA ASP A 90 -1.23 13.09 8.67
C ASP A 90 -1.82 13.16 7.27
N ASN A 91 -1.39 12.26 6.38
CA ASN A 91 -1.86 12.21 5.00
C ASN A 91 -2.11 10.78 4.57
N LEU A 92 -3.16 10.59 3.77
CA LEU A 92 -3.46 9.33 3.09
C LEU A 92 -3.45 9.58 1.60
N ILE A 93 -2.63 8.82 0.88
CA ILE A 93 -2.49 8.94 -0.58
C ILE A 93 -3.03 7.66 -1.22
N LEU A 94 -3.93 7.83 -2.19
CA LEU A 94 -4.45 6.72 -2.98
C LEU A 94 -3.67 6.61 -4.30
N MET A 95 -3.23 5.39 -4.64
CA MET A 95 -2.49 5.16 -5.89
C MET A 95 -3.08 4.06 -6.77
#